data_f1ee6d94a50ded3b2474783f183b07b7
#
_entry.id   f1ee6d94a50ded3b2474783f183b07b7
#
_cell.length_a   1.000
_cell.length_b   1.000
_cell.length_c   1.000
_cell.angle_alpha   90.00
_cell.angle_beta   90.00
_cell.angle_gamma   90.00
#
_symmetry.space_group_name_H-M   'P 1'
#
loop_
_entity.id
_entity.type
_entity.pdbx_description
1 polymer ?
#
loop_
_entity_poly.entity_id
_entity_poly.type
_entity_poly.pdbx_seq_one_letter_code
_entity_poly.pdbx_strand_id
1 'polypeptide(L)'
;MKTLNVDVAVIGGGTAGLGSYRAAKAHTDSVVMIEGGPYGTTCARVGCMPSKLLIAAAESVHNIEKAPAFGVHPQSDIVINGREVMDRVKRERDRFVGFVLEGVDEIPAEDKISGYAKFLDDHTLQVDDHTIINAKRIVIATGSRPAYPGVWNELGDRLVVNDDVFNWDDLPNSVAVFGPGVIGLELGQSLNRLGVNVTMFGLGGQVGPLTDPEVMAYANKAFNEEFYLDPNVQVESMKRVGDQVEIQYVTKSGELATILVDYVLAATGRRPNVDNLNIESTSLALDERGVPTADYYTMQTSVDSIFIAGDASNQIPLLHEAADQARIAGDNAGRFPEIRAGLRRTKISAVFTDPQIAMVGETYKEITTRLGTCGCFETGTVSFENQGRSRVMLRNKGMLHVYGEQGTGRFLGAEMIGPDAEHLAHLLAWAHQNKMTVAEMLDMPFYHPVIEEGVRTALRDLNAKLRLGPDMIKHCLDCGPGC
;
A
#
# COMPACT_ATOMS: atom_id res chain seq x y z
N MET A 1 34.37 22.48 -0.88
CA MET A 1 33.62 21.21 -0.80
C MET A 1 34.48 20.16 -0.10
N LYS A 2 33.87 19.41 0.83
CA LYS A 2 34.48 18.21 1.44
C LYS A 2 34.38 17.07 0.46
N THR A 3 35.43 16.25 0.34
CA THR A 3 35.38 15.01 -0.47
C THR A 3 35.45 13.80 0.44
N LEU A 4 34.53 12.86 0.26
CA LEU A 4 34.48 11.58 0.95
C LEU A 4 34.69 10.45 -0.05
N ASN A 5 35.44 9.42 0.36
CA ASN A 5 35.57 8.17 -0.40
C ASN A 5 34.98 7.07 0.46
N VAL A 6 33.95 6.40 -0.05
CA VAL A 6 33.20 5.39 0.71
C VAL A 6 32.98 4.12 -0.10
N ASP A 7 32.73 3.03 0.58
CA ASP A 7 32.37 1.78 -0.08
C ASP A 7 30.91 1.83 -0.57
N VAL A 8 30.00 2.30 0.26
CA VAL A 8 28.57 2.38 -0.08
C VAL A 8 28.00 3.74 0.31
N ALA A 9 27.27 4.38 -0.62
CA ALA A 9 26.45 5.54 -0.36
C ALA A 9 24.95 5.18 -0.52
N VAL A 10 24.14 5.48 0.50
CA VAL A 10 22.69 5.27 0.48
C VAL A 10 22.01 6.62 0.38
N ILE A 11 21.21 6.83 -0.66
CA ILE A 11 20.47 8.08 -0.90
C ILE A 11 19.04 7.93 -0.35
N GLY A 12 18.74 8.61 0.74
CA GLY A 12 17.46 8.60 1.45
C GLY A 12 17.56 7.97 2.83
N GLY A 13 16.91 8.57 3.82
CA GLY A 13 16.83 8.15 5.23
C GLY A 13 15.46 7.59 5.62
N GLY A 14 14.65 7.12 4.64
CA GLY A 14 13.37 6.45 4.87
C GLY A 14 13.52 4.97 5.22
N THR A 15 12.41 4.22 5.21
CA THR A 15 12.40 2.77 5.51
C THR A 15 13.41 1.99 4.67
N ALA A 16 13.43 2.25 3.36
CA ALA A 16 14.37 1.58 2.46
C ALA A 16 15.82 2.01 2.73
N GLY A 17 16.07 3.29 2.95
CA GLY A 17 17.42 3.79 3.20
C GLY A 17 18.02 3.29 4.51
N LEU A 18 17.28 3.37 5.61
CA LEU A 18 17.70 2.85 6.92
C LEU A 18 17.98 1.33 6.87
N GLY A 19 17.11 0.59 6.18
CA GLY A 19 17.29 -0.84 5.98
C GLY A 19 18.53 -1.17 5.16
N SER A 20 18.76 -0.44 4.06
CA SER A 20 19.92 -0.62 3.17
C SER A 20 21.23 -0.24 3.88
N TYR A 21 21.24 0.85 4.64
CA TYR A 21 22.39 1.27 5.44
C TYR A 21 22.81 0.14 6.42
N ARG A 22 21.85 -0.36 7.23
CA ARG A 22 22.13 -1.43 8.21
C ARG A 22 22.60 -2.71 7.53
N ALA A 23 22.01 -3.09 6.40
CA ALA A 23 22.40 -4.29 5.66
C ALA A 23 23.81 -4.14 5.05
N ALA A 24 24.16 -2.99 4.49
CA ALA A 24 25.50 -2.72 3.96
C ALA A 24 26.57 -2.69 5.07
N LYS A 25 26.25 -2.09 6.24
CA LYS A 25 27.15 -2.06 7.41
C LYS A 25 27.53 -3.44 7.94
N ALA A 26 26.74 -4.48 7.65
CA ALA A 26 27.11 -5.86 8.00
C ALA A 26 28.31 -6.38 7.21
N HIS A 27 28.73 -5.71 6.14
CA HIS A 27 29.82 -6.15 5.24
C HIS A 27 30.99 -5.17 5.15
N THR A 28 30.78 -3.89 5.46
CA THR A 28 31.81 -2.85 5.42
C THR A 28 31.50 -1.73 6.40
N ASP A 29 32.52 -1.15 7.02
CA ASP A 29 32.39 -0.01 7.91
C ASP A 29 32.25 1.32 7.16
N SER A 30 32.59 1.35 5.86
CA SER A 30 32.60 2.55 5.03
C SER A 30 31.27 2.77 4.30
N VAL A 31 30.23 3.09 5.05
CA VAL A 31 28.88 3.35 4.55
C VAL A 31 28.41 4.72 5.02
N VAL A 32 27.85 5.53 4.10
CA VAL A 32 27.18 6.78 4.44
C VAL A 32 25.72 6.78 3.98
N MET A 33 24.88 7.49 4.72
CA MET A 33 23.47 7.73 4.37
C MET A 33 23.26 9.24 4.17
N ILE A 34 22.60 9.59 3.07
CA ILE A 34 22.37 10.98 2.66
C ILE A 34 20.87 11.26 2.76
N GLU A 35 20.47 12.29 3.53
CA GLU A 35 19.08 12.67 3.66
C GLU A 35 18.93 14.19 3.61
N GLY A 36 18.13 14.68 2.64
CA GLY A 36 17.86 16.11 2.47
C GLY A 36 16.60 16.61 3.18
N GLY A 37 15.73 15.68 3.56
CA GLY A 37 14.47 15.96 4.27
C GLY A 37 14.53 15.62 5.76
N PRO A 38 13.39 15.72 6.45
CA PRO A 38 13.32 15.32 7.85
C PRO A 38 13.30 13.80 7.99
N TYR A 39 14.09 13.26 8.89
CA TYR A 39 14.02 11.88 9.31
C TYR A 39 12.64 11.51 9.90
N GLY A 40 12.36 10.23 10.05
CA GLY A 40 11.13 9.72 10.68
C GLY A 40 10.26 8.88 9.78
N THR A 41 10.68 8.61 8.55
CA THR A 41 10.00 7.83 7.49
C THR A 41 8.63 8.37 7.04
N THR A 42 8.25 8.14 5.80
CA THR A 42 6.92 8.50 5.28
C THR A 42 5.81 7.80 6.07
N CYS A 43 6.00 6.51 6.40
CA CYS A 43 4.98 5.72 7.11
C CYS A 43 4.64 6.29 8.48
N ALA A 44 5.64 6.65 9.31
CA ALA A 44 5.39 7.16 10.66
C ALA A 44 4.90 8.61 10.64
N ARG A 45 5.43 9.45 9.74
CA ARG A 45 5.15 10.89 9.72
C ARG A 45 3.83 11.24 9.03
N VAL A 46 3.58 10.69 7.84
CA VAL A 46 2.53 11.18 6.92
C VAL A 46 1.81 10.04 6.18
N GLY A 47 1.96 8.80 6.62
CA GLY A 47 1.39 7.63 5.95
C GLY A 47 0.63 6.71 6.89
N CYS A 48 1.13 5.48 7.04
CA CYS A 48 0.44 4.37 7.69
C CYS A 48 0.01 4.67 9.13
N MET A 49 0.90 5.25 9.95
CA MET A 49 0.58 5.41 11.37
C MET A 49 -0.47 6.49 11.63
N PRO A 50 -0.35 7.73 11.12
CA PRO A 50 -1.38 8.74 11.34
C PRO A 50 -2.72 8.39 10.68
N SER A 51 -2.74 7.69 9.53
CA SER A 51 -4.00 7.25 8.95
C SER A 51 -4.72 6.24 9.85
N LYS A 52 -4.01 5.28 10.46
CA LYS A 52 -4.62 4.31 11.39
C LYS A 52 -5.09 4.95 12.69
N LEU A 53 -4.42 6.01 13.15
CA LEU A 53 -4.90 6.80 14.29
C LEU A 53 -6.22 7.52 13.98
N LEU A 54 -6.36 8.06 12.78
CA LEU A 54 -7.61 8.70 12.33
C LEU A 54 -8.73 7.66 12.12
N ILE A 55 -8.43 6.52 11.48
CA ILE A 55 -9.34 5.39 11.30
C ILE A 55 -9.87 4.91 12.66
N ALA A 56 -9.01 4.74 13.68
CA ALA A 56 -9.43 4.29 15.00
C ALA A 56 -10.41 5.27 15.67
N ALA A 57 -10.27 6.58 15.46
CA ALA A 57 -11.23 7.56 15.93
C ALA A 57 -12.58 7.42 15.18
N ALA A 58 -12.54 7.26 13.87
CA ALA A 58 -13.72 7.06 13.02
C ALA A 58 -14.47 5.76 13.38
N GLU A 59 -13.76 4.67 13.63
CA GLU A 59 -14.34 3.39 14.08
C GLU A 59 -15.03 3.52 15.44
N SER A 60 -14.49 4.35 16.34
CA SER A 60 -15.10 4.59 17.65
C SER A 60 -16.49 5.24 17.48
N VAL A 61 -16.63 6.22 16.60
CA VAL A 61 -17.93 6.85 16.27
C VAL A 61 -18.86 5.82 15.65
N HIS A 62 -18.41 5.13 14.63
CA HIS A 62 -19.19 4.14 13.88
C HIS A 62 -19.71 2.99 14.75
N ASN A 63 -18.92 2.53 15.73
CA ASN A 63 -19.36 1.52 16.68
C ASN A 63 -20.49 2.03 17.61
N ILE A 64 -20.46 3.31 18.01
CA ILE A 64 -21.53 3.91 18.79
C ILE A 64 -22.82 4.03 17.94
N GLU A 65 -22.70 4.44 16.68
CA GLU A 65 -23.82 4.52 15.74
C GLU A 65 -24.48 3.16 15.49
N LYS A 66 -23.69 2.09 15.45
CA LYS A 66 -24.19 0.70 15.28
C LYS A 66 -24.77 0.09 16.57
N ALA A 67 -24.46 0.63 17.74
CA ALA A 67 -24.87 0.06 19.03
C ALA A 67 -26.39 -0.17 19.19
N PRO A 68 -27.29 0.71 18.66
CA PRO A 68 -28.74 0.49 18.71
C PRO A 68 -29.19 -0.83 18.06
N ALA A 69 -28.50 -1.30 17.02
CA ALA A 69 -28.81 -2.56 16.37
C ALA A 69 -28.57 -3.79 17.28
N PHE A 70 -27.79 -3.62 18.35
CA PHE A 70 -27.59 -4.60 19.43
C PHE A 70 -28.48 -4.36 20.65
N GLY A 71 -29.41 -3.38 20.58
CA GLY A 71 -30.26 -2.99 21.71
C GLY A 71 -29.54 -2.09 22.73
N VAL A 72 -28.37 -1.56 22.41
CA VAL A 72 -27.61 -0.63 23.25
C VAL A 72 -27.78 0.78 22.75
N HIS A 73 -28.51 1.62 23.49
CA HIS A 73 -28.88 2.96 23.06
C HIS A 73 -28.06 4.03 23.81
N PRO A 74 -27.28 4.89 23.10
CA PRO A 74 -26.64 6.04 23.70
C PRO A 74 -27.69 6.97 24.36
N GLN A 75 -27.36 7.60 25.48
CA GLN A 75 -28.27 8.50 26.19
C GLN A 75 -28.33 9.93 25.58
N SER A 76 -27.36 10.25 24.73
CA SER A 76 -27.25 11.57 24.08
C SER A 76 -26.71 11.41 22.67
N ASP A 77 -26.85 12.46 21.86
CA ASP A 77 -26.24 12.54 20.56
C ASP A 77 -24.72 12.44 20.66
N ILE A 78 -24.08 11.86 19.63
CA ILE A 78 -22.64 11.76 19.53
C ILE A 78 -22.10 13.16 19.20
N VAL A 79 -21.18 13.66 20.03
CA VAL A 79 -20.48 14.92 19.79
C VAL A 79 -19.05 14.59 19.38
N ILE A 80 -18.66 14.98 18.18
CA ILE A 80 -17.30 14.81 17.65
C ILE A 80 -16.56 16.14 17.85
N ASN A 81 -15.51 16.11 18.66
CA ASN A 81 -14.59 17.25 18.82
C ASN A 81 -13.41 17.06 17.87
N GLY A 82 -13.45 17.71 16.70
CA GLY A 82 -12.43 17.55 15.66
C GLY A 82 -11.03 17.94 16.13
N ARG A 83 -10.91 18.96 16.98
CA ARG A 83 -9.62 19.38 17.55
C ARG A 83 -9.01 18.28 18.42
N GLU A 84 -9.78 17.68 19.31
CA GLU A 84 -9.30 16.59 20.17
C GLU A 84 -8.90 15.35 19.34
N VAL A 85 -9.65 15.06 18.26
CA VAL A 85 -9.30 13.99 17.32
C VAL A 85 -7.94 14.27 16.69
N MET A 86 -7.75 15.47 16.11
CA MET A 86 -6.51 15.84 15.43
C MET A 86 -5.32 15.99 16.40
N ASP A 87 -5.54 16.49 17.61
CA ASP A 87 -4.52 16.58 18.65
C ASP A 87 -4.03 15.18 19.06
N ARG A 88 -4.95 14.21 19.19
CA ARG A 88 -4.56 12.81 19.42
C ARG A 88 -3.76 12.24 18.26
N VAL A 89 -4.19 12.47 17.01
CA VAL A 89 -3.47 12.01 15.81
C VAL A 89 -2.06 12.58 15.79
N LYS A 90 -1.88 13.88 16.00
CA LYS A 90 -0.56 14.53 16.02
C LYS A 90 0.32 14.01 17.15
N ARG A 91 -0.19 13.94 18.37
CA ARG A 91 0.56 13.46 19.53
C ARG A 91 1.07 12.04 19.38
N GLU A 92 0.20 11.10 18.97
CA GLU A 92 0.60 9.71 18.81
C GLU A 92 1.48 9.49 17.57
N ARG A 93 1.23 10.22 16.48
CA ARG A 93 2.13 10.26 15.31
C ARG A 93 3.55 10.68 15.74
N ASP A 94 3.66 11.76 16.48
CA ASP A 94 4.97 12.29 16.90
C ASP A 94 5.70 11.30 17.82
N ARG A 95 4.95 10.52 18.63
CA ARG A 95 5.51 9.40 19.40
C ARG A 95 6.09 8.31 18.50
N PHE A 96 5.36 7.89 17.46
CA PHE A 96 5.88 6.90 16.50
C PHE A 96 7.08 7.42 15.72
N VAL A 97 7.08 8.70 15.36
CA VAL A 97 8.24 9.35 14.75
C VAL A 97 9.43 9.32 15.71
N GLY A 98 9.22 9.60 16.99
CA GLY A 98 10.24 9.52 18.04
C GLY A 98 10.98 8.18 18.05
N PHE A 99 10.26 7.06 17.99
CA PHE A 99 10.89 5.72 17.92
C PHE A 99 11.77 5.51 16.69
N VAL A 100 11.40 6.10 15.55
CA VAL A 100 12.26 6.05 14.35
C VAL A 100 13.50 6.91 14.56
N LEU A 101 13.34 8.11 15.15
CA LEU A 101 14.45 9.03 15.39
C LEU A 101 15.47 8.45 16.39
N GLU A 102 15.02 7.77 17.44
CA GLU A 102 15.91 7.02 18.35
C GLU A 102 16.83 6.07 17.57
N GLY A 103 16.27 5.30 16.63
CA GLY A 103 17.08 4.40 15.78
C GLY A 103 17.95 5.11 14.75
N VAL A 104 17.66 6.37 14.40
CA VAL A 104 18.53 7.21 13.56
C VAL A 104 19.64 7.83 14.40
N ASP A 105 19.38 8.17 15.64
CA ASP A 105 20.37 8.74 16.55
C ASP A 105 21.49 7.76 16.92
N GLU A 106 21.19 6.44 16.88
CA GLU A 106 22.19 5.37 17.03
C GLU A 106 23.19 5.30 15.86
N ILE A 107 22.88 5.89 14.70
CA ILE A 107 23.79 5.93 13.54
C ILE A 107 24.88 6.97 13.81
N PRO A 108 26.18 6.62 13.64
CA PRO A 108 27.29 7.57 13.81
C PRO A 108 27.08 8.85 13.02
N ALA A 109 27.44 9.98 13.62
CA ALA A 109 27.24 11.29 13.00
C ALA A 109 28.02 11.44 11.68
N GLU A 110 29.21 10.82 11.60
CA GLU A 110 30.04 10.79 10.40
C GLU A 110 29.44 10.01 9.23
N ASP A 111 28.53 9.08 9.50
CA ASP A 111 27.82 8.30 8.49
C ASP A 111 26.55 9.02 7.99
N LYS A 112 26.08 10.06 8.68
CA LYS A 112 24.89 10.85 8.31
C LYS A 112 25.31 12.13 7.57
N ILE A 113 24.93 12.24 6.30
CA ILE A 113 25.19 13.43 5.48
C ILE A 113 23.86 14.13 5.21
N SER A 114 23.70 15.34 5.72
CA SER A 114 22.51 16.16 5.48
C SER A 114 22.61 16.84 4.14
N GLY A 115 21.56 16.79 3.33
CA GLY A 115 21.46 17.47 2.05
C GLY A 115 20.88 16.58 0.93
N TYR A 116 20.63 17.18 -0.21
CA TYR A 116 20.08 16.53 -1.39
C TYR A 116 21.22 16.05 -2.32
N ALA A 117 21.24 14.74 -2.59
CA ALA A 117 22.22 14.13 -3.47
C ALA A 117 21.83 14.28 -4.94
N LYS A 118 22.83 14.48 -5.81
CA LYS A 118 22.72 14.40 -7.28
C LYS A 118 23.90 13.60 -7.82
N PHE A 119 23.66 12.78 -8.84
CA PHE A 119 24.72 12.10 -9.58
C PHE A 119 25.53 13.11 -10.40
N LEU A 120 26.84 12.96 -10.39
CA LEU A 120 27.76 13.57 -11.33
C LEU A 120 28.21 12.55 -12.39
N ASP A 121 28.30 11.28 -12.00
CA ASP A 121 28.53 10.10 -12.82
C ASP A 121 28.09 8.84 -12.06
N ASP A 122 28.36 7.62 -12.56
CA ASP A 122 27.94 6.35 -11.96
C ASP A 122 28.52 6.09 -10.56
N HIS A 123 29.52 6.84 -10.13
CA HIS A 123 30.25 6.62 -8.86
C HIS A 123 30.39 7.88 -8.01
N THR A 124 30.01 9.04 -8.53
CA THR A 124 30.21 10.32 -7.86
C THR A 124 28.88 11.01 -7.59
N LEU A 125 28.66 11.33 -6.33
CA LEU A 125 27.51 12.11 -5.87
C LEU A 125 27.96 13.49 -5.39
N GLN A 126 27.19 14.50 -5.70
CA GLN A 126 27.26 15.82 -5.07
C GLN A 126 26.10 15.97 -4.09
N VAL A 127 26.39 16.38 -2.86
CA VAL A 127 25.36 16.70 -1.86
C VAL A 127 25.34 18.22 -1.68
N ASP A 128 24.27 18.83 -2.13
CA ASP A 128 24.11 20.31 -2.21
C ASP A 128 25.37 20.98 -2.76
N ASP A 129 25.89 22.01 -2.07
CA ASP A 129 27.10 22.74 -2.46
C ASP A 129 28.30 22.46 -1.54
N HIS A 130 28.19 21.46 -0.63
CA HIS A 130 29.18 21.27 0.44
C HIS A 130 29.98 19.97 0.38
N THR A 131 29.47 18.87 -0.23
CA THR A 131 30.14 17.55 -0.18
C THR A 131 30.10 16.83 -1.51
N ILE A 132 31.25 16.28 -1.91
CA ILE A 132 31.38 15.31 -3.00
C ILE A 132 31.62 13.92 -2.37
N ILE A 133 30.91 12.91 -2.85
CA ILE A 133 31.06 11.53 -2.38
C ILE A 133 31.44 10.64 -3.55
N ASN A 134 32.65 10.07 -3.50
CA ASN A 134 33.07 9.00 -4.40
C ASN A 134 32.70 7.68 -3.75
N ALA A 135 31.69 7.01 -4.28
CA ALA A 135 31.18 5.75 -3.76
C ALA A 135 31.49 4.59 -4.72
N LYS A 136 32.00 3.50 -4.18
CA LYS A 136 32.16 2.28 -5.00
C LYS A 136 30.82 1.68 -5.39
N ARG A 137 29.79 1.85 -4.54
CA ARG A 137 28.41 1.38 -4.77
C ARG A 137 27.41 2.40 -4.24
N ILE A 138 26.26 2.48 -4.89
CA ILE A 138 25.22 3.42 -4.51
C ILE A 138 23.87 2.68 -4.39
N VAL A 139 23.10 2.99 -3.34
CA VAL A 139 21.72 2.54 -3.19
C VAL A 139 20.78 3.72 -3.27
N ILE A 140 19.89 3.74 -4.27
CA ILE A 140 18.83 4.74 -4.42
C ILE A 140 17.63 4.29 -3.58
N ALA A 141 17.30 5.05 -2.53
CA ALA A 141 16.23 4.76 -1.58
C ALA A 141 15.39 6.01 -1.25
N THR A 142 15.18 6.85 -2.26
CA THR A 142 14.58 8.21 -2.14
C THR A 142 13.07 8.20 -1.97
N GLY A 143 12.42 7.03 -2.04
CA GLY A 143 10.98 6.90 -1.83
C GLY A 143 10.13 7.52 -2.92
N SER A 144 8.93 7.96 -2.56
CA SER A 144 7.94 8.55 -3.46
C SER A 144 7.25 9.75 -2.83
N ARG A 145 6.58 10.56 -3.65
CA ARG A 145 5.74 11.69 -3.24
C ARG A 145 4.35 11.61 -3.86
N PRO A 146 3.32 12.28 -3.30
CA PRO A 146 2.01 12.41 -3.93
C PRO A 146 2.12 12.98 -5.35
N ALA A 147 1.25 12.50 -6.24
CA ALA A 147 1.17 12.94 -7.63
C ALA A 147 -0.25 13.37 -7.98
N TYR A 148 -0.38 14.54 -8.59
CA TYR A 148 -1.64 15.11 -9.07
C TYR A 148 -1.39 16.01 -10.27
N PRO A 149 -2.43 16.36 -11.08
CA PRO A 149 -2.29 17.26 -12.20
C PRO A 149 -1.79 18.65 -11.77
N GLY A 150 -0.76 19.16 -12.43
CA GLY A 150 -0.11 20.43 -12.05
C GLY A 150 -1.05 21.64 -12.09
N VAL A 151 -2.10 21.61 -12.92
CA VAL A 151 -3.13 22.67 -12.98
C VAL A 151 -3.88 22.82 -11.64
N TRP A 152 -3.93 21.79 -10.80
CA TRP A 152 -4.60 21.88 -9.49
C TRP A 152 -3.85 22.77 -8.49
N ASN A 153 -2.61 23.12 -8.75
CA ASN A 153 -1.86 24.09 -7.93
C ASN A 153 -2.55 25.47 -7.87
N GLU A 154 -3.43 25.80 -8.82
CA GLU A 154 -4.22 27.04 -8.81
C GLU A 154 -5.23 27.09 -7.64
N LEU A 155 -5.54 25.97 -7.00
CA LEU A 155 -6.38 25.91 -5.80
C LEU A 155 -5.62 26.43 -4.55
N GLY A 156 -4.31 26.52 -4.59
CA GLY A 156 -3.46 26.99 -3.50
C GLY A 156 -3.59 26.12 -2.24
N ASP A 157 -3.82 26.73 -1.09
CA ASP A 157 -3.97 26.03 0.21
C ASP A 157 -5.27 25.23 0.37
N ARG A 158 -6.16 25.26 -0.63
CA ARG A 158 -7.36 24.41 -0.68
C ARG A 158 -7.09 23.05 -1.34
N LEU A 159 -5.97 22.90 -2.03
CA LEU A 159 -5.46 21.60 -2.46
C LEU A 159 -4.61 21.00 -1.36
N VAL A 160 -4.96 19.80 -0.92
CA VAL A 160 -4.22 19.05 0.10
C VAL A 160 -3.89 17.66 -0.39
N VAL A 161 -2.81 17.11 0.14
CA VAL A 161 -2.42 15.71 -0.01
C VAL A 161 -2.48 15.01 1.35
N ASN A 162 -2.26 13.68 1.38
CA ASN A 162 -2.27 12.95 2.66
C ASN A 162 -1.32 13.53 3.71
N ASP A 163 -0.19 14.08 3.30
CA ASP A 163 0.81 14.68 4.19
C ASP A 163 0.22 15.87 4.98
N ASP A 164 -0.66 16.64 4.35
CA ASP A 164 -1.27 17.84 4.93
C ASP A 164 -2.39 17.52 5.91
N VAL A 165 -3.20 16.49 5.61
CA VAL A 165 -4.37 16.09 6.42
C VAL A 165 -4.00 15.87 7.89
N PHE A 166 -2.86 15.26 8.16
CA PHE A 166 -2.41 14.95 9.52
C PHE A 166 -1.85 16.15 10.28
N ASN A 167 -1.80 17.33 9.65
CA ASN A 167 -1.39 18.59 10.27
C ASN A 167 -2.57 19.53 10.53
N TRP A 168 -3.80 19.19 10.16
CA TRP A 168 -4.97 19.98 10.46
C TRP A 168 -5.14 20.19 11.98
N ASP A 169 -5.64 21.36 12.36
CA ASP A 169 -5.94 21.69 13.77
C ASP A 169 -7.36 21.29 14.15
N ASP A 170 -8.25 21.16 13.17
CA ASP A 170 -9.64 20.75 13.33
C ASP A 170 -10.11 20.02 12.07
N LEU A 171 -11.21 19.30 12.16
CA LEU A 171 -11.84 18.69 10.99
C LEU A 171 -12.55 19.74 10.14
N PRO A 172 -12.41 19.72 8.80
CA PRO A 172 -13.18 20.59 7.91
C PRO A 172 -14.65 20.17 7.83
N ASN A 173 -15.51 21.03 7.27
CA ASN A 173 -16.92 20.66 7.05
C ASN A 173 -17.08 19.74 5.83
N SER A 174 -16.24 19.90 4.79
CA SER A 174 -16.41 19.18 3.53
C SER A 174 -15.08 18.95 2.80
N VAL A 175 -14.96 17.80 2.15
CA VAL A 175 -13.78 17.40 1.37
C VAL A 175 -14.20 16.67 0.10
N ALA A 176 -13.69 17.11 -1.05
CA ALA A 176 -13.72 16.32 -2.27
C ALA A 176 -12.44 15.50 -2.37
N VAL A 177 -12.56 14.17 -2.38
CA VAL A 177 -11.43 13.24 -2.46
C VAL A 177 -11.27 12.77 -3.90
N PHE A 178 -10.13 13.02 -4.51
CA PHE A 178 -9.80 12.54 -5.86
C PHE A 178 -8.87 11.34 -5.79
N GLY A 179 -9.33 10.20 -6.29
CA GLY A 179 -8.63 8.92 -6.33
C GLY A 179 -9.14 7.94 -5.27
N PRO A 180 -10.08 7.02 -5.63
CA PRO A 180 -10.61 5.99 -4.74
C PRO A 180 -9.62 4.81 -4.61
N GLY A 181 -8.33 5.11 -4.48
CA GLY A 181 -7.26 4.18 -4.13
C GLY A 181 -7.16 3.96 -2.62
N VAL A 182 -6.09 3.30 -2.17
CA VAL A 182 -5.86 2.97 -0.74
C VAL A 182 -5.97 4.22 0.14
N ILE A 183 -5.22 5.28 -0.20
CA ILE A 183 -5.16 6.52 0.60
C ILE A 183 -6.52 7.24 0.59
N GLY A 184 -7.13 7.38 -0.59
CA GLY A 184 -8.41 8.08 -0.72
C GLY A 184 -9.53 7.38 0.03
N LEU A 185 -9.63 6.05 -0.06
CA LEU A 185 -10.66 5.27 0.64
C LEU A 185 -10.49 5.33 2.16
N GLU A 186 -9.27 5.13 2.67
CA GLU A 186 -8.99 5.19 4.12
C GLU A 186 -9.31 6.56 4.71
N LEU A 187 -8.78 7.62 4.12
CA LEU A 187 -9.01 8.97 4.60
C LEU A 187 -10.45 9.44 4.36
N GLY A 188 -10.99 9.17 3.17
CA GLY A 188 -12.36 9.57 2.83
C GLY A 188 -13.40 8.94 3.76
N GLN A 189 -13.34 7.62 3.98
CA GLN A 189 -14.26 6.96 4.90
C GLN A 189 -14.09 7.44 6.34
N SER A 190 -12.84 7.62 6.79
CA SER A 190 -12.57 8.10 8.15
C SER A 190 -13.13 9.50 8.38
N LEU A 191 -12.89 10.41 7.44
CA LEU A 191 -13.41 11.78 7.50
C LEU A 191 -14.95 11.78 7.50
N ASN A 192 -15.58 10.98 6.61
CA ASN A 192 -17.04 10.87 6.55
C ASN A 192 -17.62 10.39 7.89
N ARG A 193 -17.05 9.36 8.50
CA ARG A 193 -17.48 8.82 9.80
C ARG A 193 -17.24 9.79 10.96
N LEU A 194 -16.32 10.73 10.80
CA LEU A 194 -16.05 11.81 11.73
C LEU A 194 -16.90 13.08 11.45
N GLY A 195 -17.93 12.98 10.61
CA GLY A 195 -18.89 14.04 10.36
C GLY A 195 -18.50 15.03 9.25
N VAL A 196 -17.42 14.80 8.53
CA VAL A 196 -17.05 15.60 7.35
C VAL A 196 -17.89 15.17 6.16
N ASN A 197 -18.46 16.11 5.40
CA ASN A 197 -19.16 15.80 4.17
C ASN A 197 -18.17 15.42 3.05
N VAL A 198 -18.09 14.12 2.72
CA VAL A 198 -17.14 13.58 1.75
C VAL A 198 -17.84 13.28 0.41
N THR A 199 -17.24 13.77 -0.67
CA THR A 199 -17.57 13.38 -2.05
C THR A 199 -16.31 12.80 -2.69
N MET A 200 -16.36 11.55 -3.18
CA MET A 200 -15.19 10.87 -3.74
C MET A 200 -15.32 10.67 -5.23
N PHE A 201 -14.27 11.04 -5.96
CA PHE A 201 -14.17 11.01 -7.40
C PHE A 201 -12.99 10.16 -7.86
N GLY A 202 -13.21 9.37 -8.92
CA GLY A 202 -12.17 8.57 -9.57
C GLY A 202 -12.18 8.66 -11.08
N LEU A 203 -11.19 8.04 -11.69
CA LEU A 203 -11.08 7.85 -13.13
C LEU A 203 -10.88 6.36 -13.45
N GLY A 204 -11.48 5.90 -14.55
CA GLY A 204 -11.27 4.55 -15.06
C GLY A 204 -12.00 3.44 -14.30
N GLY A 205 -12.90 3.78 -13.37
CA GLY A 205 -13.81 2.83 -12.72
C GLY A 205 -13.19 1.99 -11.57
N GLN A 206 -11.94 2.24 -11.21
CA GLN A 206 -11.24 1.45 -10.20
C GLN A 206 -11.61 1.87 -8.77
N VAL A 207 -11.78 0.88 -7.88
CA VAL A 207 -12.02 1.06 -6.44
C VAL A 207 -10.99 0.28 -5.65
N GLY A 208 -10.18 0.98 -4.86
CA GLY A 208 -9.05 0.39 -4.15
C GLY A 208 -8.02 -0.22 -5.10
N PRO A 209 -7.26 -1.20 -4.65
CA PRO A 209 -6.33 -1.95 -5.49
C PRO A 209 -6.99 -3.13 -6.23
N LEU A 210 -8.31 -3.31 -6.10
CA LEU A 210 -9.06 -4.46 -6.64
C LEU A 210 -9.01 -4.52 -8.16
N THR A 211 -8.88 -5.73 -8.70
CA THR A 211 -8.89 -5.99 -10.14
C THR A 211 -9.97 -7.00 -10.58
N ASP A 212 -10.52 -7.77 -9.63
CA ASP A 212 -11.65 -8.64 -9.87
C ASP A 212 -12.93 -7.81 -10.04
N PRO A 213 -13.64 -7.90 -11.18
CA PRO A 213 -14.78 -7.05 -11.47
C PRO A 213 -15.94 -7.17 -10.48
N GLU A 214 -16.20 -8.39 -9.96
CA GLU A 214 -17.31 -8.64 -9.05
C GLU A 214 -16.99 -8.09 -7.65
N VAL A 215 -15.78 -8.35 -7.14
CA VAL A 215 -15.31 -7.83 -5.85
C VAL A 215 -15.26 -6.30 -5.88
N MET A 216 -14.79 -5.72 -7.00
CA MET A 216 -14.72 -4.27 -7.18
C MET A 216 -16.12 -3.63 -7.27
N ALA A 217 -17.06 -4.28 -7.97
CA ALA A 217 -18.45 -3.82 -8.02
C ALA A 217 -19.11 -3.84 -6.63
N TYR A 218 -18.85 -4.90 -5.85
CA TYR A 218 -19.32 -4.98 -4.47
C TYR A 218 -18.74 -3.86 -3.60
N ALA A 219 -17.44 -3.61 -3.71
CA ALA A 219 -16.76 -2.53 -2.98
C ALA A 219 -17.37 -1.16 -3.30
N ASN A 220 -17.59 -0.87 -4.59
CA ASN A 220 -18.24 0.36 -5.02
C ASN A 220 -19.64 0.51 -4.41
N LYS A 221 -20.45 -0.55 -4.41
CA LYS A 221 -21.75 -0.56 -3.77
C LYS A 221 -21.66 -0.28 -2.27
N ALA A 222 -20.78 -0.99 -1.57
CA ALA A 222 -20.64 -0.89 -0.12
C ALA A 222 -20.24 0.52 0.34
N PHE A 223 -19.30 1.17 -0.34
CA PHE A 223 -18.88 2.54 0.00
C PHE A 223 -19.97 3.57 -0.34
N ASN A 224 -20.73 3.37 -1.43
CA ASN A 224 -21.85 4.26 -1.77
C ASN A 224 -23.02 4.19 -0.78
N GLU A 225 -23.06 3.23 0.12
CA GLU A 225 -24.02 3.23 1.24
C GLU A 225 -23.65 4.23 2.35
N GLU A 226 -22.39 4.68 2.41
CA GLU A 226 -21.91 5.62 3.43
C GLU A 226 -21.68 7.04 2.88
N PHE A 227 -21.09 7.17 1.69
CA PHE A 227 -20.78 8.46 1.05
C PHE A 227 -20.80 8.35 -0.47
N TYR A 228 -20.96 9.50 -1.14
CA TYR A 228 -20.95 9.52 -2.60
C TYR A 228 -19.56 9.13 -3.13
N LEU A 229 -19.48 8.05 -3.90
CA LEU A 229 -18.29 7.59 -4.60
C LEU A 229 -18.62 7.33 -6.07
N ASP A 230 -18.03 8.11 -6.98
CA ASP A 230 -18.08 7.87 -8.42
C ASP A 230 -16.66 7.54 -8.92
N PRO A 231 -16.37 6.27 -9.24
CA PRO A 231 -15.02 5.86 -9.64
C PRO A 231 -14.67 6.25 -11.09
N ASN A 232 -15.62 6.83 -11.84
CA ASN A 232 -15.42 7.24 -13.23
C ASN A 232 -16.09 8.57 -13.56
N VAL A 233 -15.93 9.56 -12.67
CA VAL A 233 -16.55 10.87 -12.80
C VAL A 233 -15.99 11.67 -13.98
N GLN A 234 -16.84 12.44 -14.64
CA GLN A 234 -16.43 13.49 -15.56
C GLN A 234 -16.50 14.84 -14.82
N VAL A 235 -15.33 15.41 -14.53
CA VAL A 235 -15.23 16.75 -13.93
C VAL A 235 -15.11 17.79 -15.04
N GLU A 236 -16.06 18.74 -15.09
CA GLU A 236 -16.10 19.80 -16.10
C GLU A 236 -15.22 20.98 -15.70
N SER A 237 -15.24 21.35 -14.44
CA SER A 237 -14.41 22.45 -13.92
C SER A 237 -14.14 22.28 -12.43
N MET A 238 -12.99 22.81 -12.00
CA MET A 238 -12.60 22.91 -10.60
C MET A 238 -11.87 24.24 -10.40
N LYS A 239 -12.39 25.09 -9.55
CA LYS A 239 -11.81 26.43 -9.30
C LYS A 239 -11.97 26.86 -7.86
N ARG A 240 -11.00 27.63 -7.37
CA ARG A 240 -11.08 28.25 -6.05
C ARG A 240 -12.11 29.40 -6.06
N VAL A 241 -12.96 29.44 -5.05
CA VAL A 241 -13.95 30.49 -4.81
C VAL A 241 -13.83 30.91 -3.34
N GLY A 242 -13.10 31.99 -3.06
CA GLY A 242 -12.79 32.44 -1.70
C GLY A 242 -12.01 31.37 -0.92
N ASP A 243 -12.58 30.92 0.19
CA ASP A 243 -12.00 29.89 1.05
C ASP A 243 -12.49 28.45 0.75
N GLN A 244 -13.16 28.27 -0.37
CA GLN A 244 -13.69 26.98 -0.83
C GLN A 244 -13.29 26.69 -2.27
N VAL A 245 -13.58 25.46 -2.72
CA VAL A 245 -13.41 25.02 -4.11
C VAL A 245 -14.77 24.66 -4.66
N GLU A 246 -15.13 25.27 -5.79
CA GLU A 246 -16.28 24.89 -6.61
C GLU A 246 -15.87 23.82 -7.59
N ILE A 247 -16.63 22.72 -7.62
CA ILE A 247 -16.40 21.59 -8.53
C ILE A 247 -17.70 21.35 -9.29
N GLN A 248 -17.62 21.42 -10.64
CA GLN A 248 -18.72 21.05 -11.53
C GLN A 248 -18.41 19.69 -12.15
N TYR A 249 -19.34 18.78 -12.06
CA TYR A 249 -19.18 17.40 -12.54
C TYR A 249 -20.49 16.82 -13.04
N VAL A 250 -20.37 15.80 -13.89
CA VAL A 250 -21.53 15.04 -14.37
C VAL A 250 -21.79 13.91 -13.37
N THR A 251 -23.01 13.87 -12.83
CA THR A 251 -23.43 12.81 -11.89
C THR A 251 -23.60 11.47 -12.60
N LYS A 252 -23.73 10.38 -11.84
CA LYS A 252 -24.04 9.04 -12.37
C LYS A 252 -25.36 8.98 -13.18
N SER A 253 -26.29 9.91 -12.94
CA SER A 253 -27.53 10.07 -13.73
C SER A 253 -27.34 10.85 -15.03
N GLY A 254 -26.16 11.41 -15.27
CA GLY A 254 -25.86 12.22 -16.45
C GLY A 254 -26.22 13.71 -16.31
N GLU A 255 -26.56 14.17 -15.12
CA GLU A 255 -26.90 15.55 -14.83
C GLU A 255 -25.68 16.35 -14.41
N LEU A 256 -25.59 17.62 -14.80
CA LEU A 256 -24.54 18.52 -14.32
C LEU A 256 -24.87 18.94 -12.88
N ALA A 257 -23.96 18.69 -11.97
CA ALA A 257 -24.02 19.10 -10.57
C ALA A 257 -22.85 20.00 -10.19
N THR A 258 -23.07 20.82 -9.16
CA THR A 258 -22.02 21.69 -8.60
C THR A 258 -21.97 21.48 -7.09
N ILE A 259 -20.78 21.31 -6.56
CA ILE A 259 -20.51 21.27 -5.11
C ILE A 259 -19.50 22.34 -4.73
N LEU A 260 -19.61 22.81 -3.48
CA LEU A 260 -18.62 23.65 -2.81
C LEU A 260 -18.02 22.85 -1.66
N VAL A 261 -16.70 22.77 -1.60
CA VAL A 261 -15.97 22.03 -0.56
C VAL A 261 -14.87 22.88 0.06
N ASP A 262 -14.53 22.61 1.32
CA ASP A 262 -13.47 23.33 2.01
C ASP A 262 -12.08 22.94 1.46
N TYR A 263 -11.91 21.66 1.11
CA TYR A 263 -10.65 21.15 0.57
C TYR A 263 -10.86 20.14 -0.56
N VAL A 264 -9.89 20.08 -1.45
CA VAL A 264 -9.68 19.00 -2.42
C VAL A 264 -8.52 18.16 -1.94
N LEU A 265 -8.76 16.89 -1.59
CA LEU A 265 -7.74 15.91 -1.25
C LEU A 265 -7.29 15.16 -2.51
N ALA A 266 -6.07 15.41 -2.94
CA ALA A 266 -5.46 14.69 -4.05
C ALA A 266 -4.84 13.37 -3.58
N ALA A 267 -5.54 12.26 -3.84
CA ALA A 267 -5.12 10.88 -3.59
C ALA A 267 -4.92 10.12 -4.91
N THR A 268 -4.50 10.81 -5.97
CA THR A 268 -4.47 10.34 -7.36
C THR A 268 -3.22 9.51 -7.72
N GLY A 269 -2.45 9.11 -6.73
CA GLY A 269 -1.29 8.26 -6.87
C GLY A 269 -0.01 8.85 -6.30
N ARG A 270 1.09 8.13 -6.52
CA ARG A 270 2.43 8.53 -6.05
C ARG A 270 3.43 8.42 -7.19
N ARG A 271 4.48 9.23 -7.13
CA ARG A 271 5.58 9.26 -8.08
C ARG A 271 6.91 9.01 -7.38
N PRO A 272 7.77 8.10 -7.89
CA PRO A 272 9.13 7.92 -7.40
C PRO A 272 9.95 9.21 -7.39
N ASN A 273 10.75 9.41 -6.35
CA ASN A 273 11.60 10.59 -6.19
C ASN A 273 12.96 10.37 -6.85
N VAL A 274 12.99 10.21 -8.16
CA VAL A 274 14.21 9.97 -8.92
C VAL A 274 14.56 11.14 -9.87
N ASP A 275 13.60 11.99 -10.18
CA ASP A 275 13.71 13.08 -11.14
C ASP A 275 14.66 14.22 -10.72
N ASN A 276 14.95 14.37 -9.42
CA ASN A 276 15.89 15.38 -8.92
C ASN A 276 17.30 14.83 -8.67
N LEU A 277 17.57 13.58 -9.03
CA LEU A 277 18.86 12.94 -8.81
C LEU A 277 19.89 13.20 -9.92
N ASN A 278 19.54 13.92 -10.98
CA ASN A 278 20.39 14.10 -12.17
C ASN A 278 20.81 12.78 -12.81
N ILE A 279 19.84 11.84 -12.93
CA ILE A 279 20.07 10.46 -13.41
C ILE A 279 20.62 10.46 -14.85
N GLU A 280 20.33 11.47 -15.64
CA GLU A 280 20.85 11.68 -16.99
C GLU A 280 22.38 11.78 -17.07
N SER A 281 23.07 12.05 -15.95
CA SER A 281 24.53 12.00 -15.87
C SER A 281 25.10 10.59 -15.69
N THR A 282 24.24 9.58 -15.57
CA THR A 282 24.61 8.19 -15.34
C THR A 282 24.34 7.31 -16.56
N SER A 283 24.87 6.07 -16.52
CA SER A 283 24.59 5.04 -17.53
C SER A 283 23.36 4.17 -17.21
N LEU A 284 22.47 4.63 -16.29
CA LEU A 284 21.28 3.90 -15.88
C LEU A 284 20.26 3.78 -17.01
N ALA A 285 19.79 2.57 -17.29
CA ALA A 285 18.62 2.34 -18.13
C ALA A 285 17.34 2.66 -17.36
N LEU A 286 16.46 3.44 -17.98
CA LEU A 286 15.22 3.92 -17.36
C LEU A 286 14.00 3.25 -18.01
N ASP A 287 12.94 3.09 -17.23
CA ASP A 287 11.62 2.71 -17.73
C ASP A 287 10.90 3.91 -18.40
N GLU A 288 9.68 3.68 -18.91
CA GLU A 288 8.85 4.70 -19.55
C GLU A 288 8.47 5.87 -18.63
N ARG A 289 8.62 5.71 -17.32
CA ARG A 289 8.36 6.73 -16.30
C ARG A 289 9.60 7.47 -15.83
N GLY A 290 10.77 7.12 -16.41
CA GLY A 290 12.07 7.70 -16.04
C GLY A 290 12.65 7.12 -14.76
N VAL A 291 12.23 5.92 -14.36
CA VAL A 291 12.73 5.22 -13.16
C VAL A 291 13.79 4.20 -13.57
N PRO A 292 14.93 4.12 -12.85
CA PRO A 292 15.94 3.10 -13.11
C PRO A 292 15.35 1.68 -13.03
N THR A 293 15.56 0.90 -14.09
CA THR A 293 15.17 -0.52 -14.11
C THR A 293 16.08 -1.34 -13.22
N ALA A 294 15.51 -2.29 -12.50
CA ALA A 294 16.27 -3.15 -11.60
C ALA A 294 15.76 -4.58 -11.60
N ASP A 295 16.67 -5.51 -11.39
CA ASP A 295 16.32 -6.91 -11.19
C ASP A 295 15.51 -7.13 -9.92
N TYR A 296 14.44 -7.90 -10.03
CA TYR A 296 13.45 -8.11 -8.97
C TYR A 296 14.02 -8.80 -7.73
N TYR A 297 15.02 -9.66 -7.90
CA TYR A 297 15.58 -10.48 -6.81
C TYR A 297 16.85 -9.92 -6.22
N THR A 298 17.61 -9.11 -6.97
CA THR A 298 18.89 -8.57 -6.52
C THR A 298 18.85 -7.09 -6.21
N MET A 299 17.82 -6.38 -6.66
CA MET A 299 17.68 -4.91 -6.62
C MET A 299 18.79 -4.17 -7.37
N GLN A 300 19.61 -4.87 -8.15
CA GLN A 300 20.68 -4.33 -8.98
C GLN A 300 20.09 -3.69 -10.22
N THR A 301 20.57 -2.50 -10.59
CA THR A 301 20.17 -1.80 -11.80
C THR A 301 20.97 -2.25 -13.02
N SER A 302 20.81 -1.56 -14.15
CA SER A 302 21.63 -1.78 -15.35
C SER A 302 23.10 -1.39 -15.17
N VAL A 303 23.43 -0.63 -14.12
CA VAL A 303 24.80 -0.33 -13.70
C VAL A 303 25.12 -1.22 -12.48
N ASP A 304 26.06 -2.12 -12.63
CA ASP A 304 26.34 -3.19 -11.66
C ASP A 304 26.58 -2.70 -10.22
N SER A 305 27.12 -1.49 -10.05
CA SER A 305 27.41 -0.86 -8.77
C SER A 305 26.27 -0.05 -8.18
N ILE A 306 25.13 0.10 -8.88
CA ILE A 306 23.99 0.87 -8.44
C ILE A 306 22.78 -0.04 -8.18
N PHE A 307 22.16 0.15 -7.02
CA PHE A 307 20.97 -0.57 -6.56
C PHE A 307 19.85 0.42 -6.30
N ILE A 308 18.59 -0.05 -6.34
CA ILE A 308 17.42 0.77 -6.02
C ILE A 308 16.46 -0.01 -5.12
N ALA A 309 15.85 0.65 -4.12
CA ALA A 309 14.97 -0.02 -3.17
C ALA A 309 13.81 0.87 -2.70
N GLY A 310 12.72 0.23 -2.30
CA GLY A 310 11.50 0.87 -1.84
C GLY A 310 10.71 1.54 -2.97
N ASP A 311 9.87 2.52 -2.62
CA ASP A 311 8.99 3.20 -3.58
C ASP A 311 9.74 3.84 -4.76
N ALA A 312 11.03 4.14 -4.58
CA ALA A 312 11.87 4.65 -5.65
C ALA A 312 12.00 3.67 -6.82
N SER A 313 11.90 2.36 -6.58
CA SER A 313 11.98 1.32 -7.61
C SER A 313 10.71 1.18 -8.47
N ASN A 314 9.60 1.80 -8.06
CA ASN A 314 8.29 1.69 -8.69
C ASN A 314 7.77 0.24 -8.86
N GLN A 315 8.32 -0.74 -8.15
CA GLN A 315 7.88 -2.13 -8.22
C GLN A 315 6.61 -2.37 -7.40
N ILE A 316 6.71 -2.29 -6.07
CA ILE A 316 5.58 -2.49 -5.15
C ILE A 316 5.70 -1.46 -4.02
N PRO A 317 4.93 -0.36 -4.03
CA PRO A 317 5.06 0.73 -3.06
C PRO A 317 4.35 0.40 -1.72
N LEU A 318 4.87 -0.59 -1.01
CA LEU A 318 4.40 -1.03 0.31
C LEU A 318 5.56 -1.07 1.30
N LEU A 319 5.29 -0.79 2.58
CA LEU A 319 6.34 -0.68 3.60
C LEU A 319 7.15 -1.97 3.77
N HIS A 320 6.48 -3.12 3.88
CA HIS A 320 7.16 -4.41 4.05
C HIS A 320 7.98 -4.80 2.82
N GLU A 321 7.52 -4.46 1.62
CA GLU A 321 8.27 -4.62 0.38
C GLU A 321 9.50 -3.70 0.36
N ALA A 322 9.34 -2.45 0.78
CA ALA A 322 10.47 -1.52 0.90
C ALA A 322 11.52 -2.03 1.89
N ALA A 323 11.12 -2.67 2.99
CA ALA A 323 12.03 -3.28 3.96
C ALA A 323 12.76 -4.50 3.39
N ASP A 324 12.07 -5.36 2.63
CA ASP A 324 12.69 -6.52 1.98
C ASP A 324 13.67 -6.09 0.87
N GLN A 325 13.25 -5.16 0.02
CA GLN A 325 14.11 -4.59 -1.03
C GLN A 325 15.34 -3.91 -0.43
N ALA A 326 15.16 -3.17 0.66
CA ALA A 326 16.25 -2.51 1.37
C ALA A 326 17.33 -3.49 1.84
N ARG A 327 16.88 -4.58 2.47
CA ARG A 327 17.79 -5.64 2.94
C ARG A 327 18.54 -6.26 1.78
N ILE A 328 17.87 -6.55 0.67
CA ILE A 328 18.47 -7.15 -0.52
C ILE A 328 19.47 -6.18 -1.16
N ALA A 329 19.08 -4.93 -1.39
CA ALA A 329 19.93 -3.92 -2.01
C ALA A 329 21.17 -3.61 -1.16
N GLY A 330 20.97 -3.39 0.15
CA GLY A 330 22.06 -3.08 1.08
C GLY A 330 23.04 -4.24 1.26
N ASP A 331 22.53 -5.47 1.37
CA ASP A 331 23.34 -6.68 1.47
C ASP A 331 24.20 -6.90 0.21
N ASN A 332 23.60 -6.73 -0.98
CA ASN A 332 24.33 -6.84 -2.25
C ASN A 332 25.32 -5.69 -2.47
N ALA A 333 24.96 -4.46 -2.12
CA ALA A 333 25.88 -3.33 -2.18
C ALA A 333 27.08 -3.53 -1.24
N GLY A 334 26.84 -4.06 -0.03
CA GLY A 334 27.88 -4.30 0.96
C GLY A 334 28.86 -5.39 0.55
N ARG A 335 28.38 -6.51 -0.01
CA ARG A 335 29.20 -7.68 -0.41
C ARG A 335 29.74 -7.63 -1.83
N PHE A 336 29.37 -6.61 -2.62
CA PHE A 336 29.82 -6.50 -4.02
C PHE A 336 31.32 -6.81 -4.19
N PRO A 337 31.75 -7.57 -5.24
CA PRO A 337 31.00 -7.97 -6.43
C PRO A 337 30.18 -9.26 -6.33
N GLU A 338 30.06 -9.85 -5.15
CA GLU A 338 29.24 -11.04 -4.95
C GLU A 338 27.77 -10.65 -4.84
N ILE A 339 26.96 -10.95 -5.86
CA ILE A 339 25.53 -10.65 -5.90
C ILE A 339 24.71 -11.90 -5.61
N ARG A 340 23.68 -11.77 -4.74
CA ARG A 340 22.79 -12.86 -4.38
C ARG A 340 21.32 -12.45 -4.56
N ALA A 341 20.54 -13.37 -5.09
CA ALA A 341 19.09 -13.24 -5.09
C ALA A 341 18.55 -13.24 -3.65
N GLY A 342 17.75 -12.26 -3.31
CA GLY A 342 17.09 -12.19 -2.03
C GLY A 342 15.71 -12.86 -2.03
N LEU A 343 15.20 -13.19 -0.85
CA LEU A 343 13.87 -13.73 -0.69
C LEU A 343 12.83 -12.62 -0.97
N ARG A 344 12.00 -12.85 -1.97
CA ARG A 344 10.78 -12.05 -2.17
C ARG A 344 9.59 -12.82 -1.62
N ARG A 345 8.84 -12.15 -0.74
CA ARG A 345 7.68 -12.75 -0.09
C ARG A 345 6.44 -12.65 -0.97
N THR A 346 5.42 -13.44 -0.64
CA THR A 346 4.11 -13.33 -1.26
C THR A 346 3.59 -11.91 -1.14
N LYS A 347 3.08 -11.37 -2.25
CA LYS A 347 2.40 -10.08 -2.25
C LYS A 347 1.19 -10.14 -1.32
N ILE A 348 1.09 -9.19 -0.41
CA ILE A 348 -0.05 -8.99 0.49
C ILE A 348 -0.31 -7.51 0.61
N SER A 349 -1.57 -7.11 0.52
CA SER A 349 -1.99 -5.74 0.77
C SER A 349 -3.31 -5.70 1.52
N ALA A 350 -3.49 -4.66 2.32
CA ALA A 350 -4.73 -4.37 3.03
C ALA A 350 -5.06 -2.88 2.94
N VAL A 351 -6.34 -2.56 2.80
CA VAL A 351 -6.91 -1.21 2.92
C VAL A 351 -7.79 -1.22 4.17
N PHE A 352 -7.49 -0.33 5.10
CA PHE A 352 -8.11 -0.31 6.43
C PHE A 352 -9.42 0.48 6.43
N THR A 353 -10.28 0.18 5.48
CA THR A 353 -11.69 0.60 5.45
C THR A 353 -12.55 -0.38 6.26
N ASP A 354 -13.84 -0.10 6.42
CA ASP A 354 -14.79 -1.06 6.95
C ASP A 354 -16.03 -1.09 6.02
N PRO A 355 -16.23 -2.18 5.25
CA PRO A 355 -15.44 -3.41 5.20
C PRO A 355 -14.01 -3.20 4.68
N GLN A 356 -13.05 -3.97 5.21
CA GLN A 356 -11.67 -3.91 4.76
C GLN A 356 -11.49 -4.52 3.38
N ILE A 357 -10.53 -4.00 2.58
CA ILE A 357 -10.11 -4.65 1.33
C ILE A 357 -8.77 -5.32 1.57
N ALA A 358 -8.59 -6.53 1.02
CA ALA A 358 -7.29 -7.20 1.02
C ALA A 358 -7.04 -7.99 -0.27
N MET A 359 -5.77 -8.16 -0.60
CA MET A 359 -5.31 -8.93 -1.76
C MET A 359 -4.09 -9.76 -1.39
N VAL A 360 -3.99 -10.94 -1.97
CA VAL A 360 -2.90 -11.90 -1.72
C VAL A 360 -2.48 -12.58 -3.02
N GLY A 361 -1.18 -12.73 -3.23
CA GLY A 361 -0.63 -13.47 -4.36
C GLY A 361 -0.85 -12.77 -5.69
N GLU A 362 -1.25 -13.52 -6.71
CA GLU A 362 -1.59 -13.00 -8.03
C GLU A 362 -3.00 -12.39 -8.02
N THR A 363 -3.14 -11.21 -8.60
CA THR A 363 -4.44 -10.56 -8.81
C THR A 363 -5.21 -11.23 -9.94
N TYR A 364 -6.53 -11.06 -9.96
CA TYR A 364 -7.38 -11.51 -11.07
C TYR A 364 -6.85 -11.04 -12.43
N LYS A 365 -6.42 -9.77 -12.52
CA LYS A 365 -5.84 -9.19 -13.73
C LYS A 365 -4.51 -9.85 -14.12
N GLU A 366 -3.62 -10.10 -13.16
CA GLU A 366 -2.34 -10.78 -13.44
C GLU A 366 -2.57 -12.21 -13.95
N ILE A 367 -3.48 -12.95 -13.30
CA ILE A 367 -3.84 -14.33 -13.69
C ILE A 367 -4.44 -14.34 -15.10
N THR A 368 -5.43 -13.49 -15.38
CA THR A 368 -6.07 -13.43 -16.69
C THR A 368 -5.12 -12.97 -17.79
N THR A 369 -4.18 -12.07 -17.47
CA THR A 369 -3.15 -11.64 -18.42
C THR A 369 -2.16 -12.76 -18.71
N ARG A 370 -1.73 -13.54 -17.71
CA ARG A 370 -0.77 -14.62 -17.84
C ARG A 370 -1.36 -15.87 -18.50
N LEU A 371 -2.57 -16.26 -18.12
CA LEU A 371 -3.22 -17.48 -18.56
C LEU A 371 -4.20 -17.28 -19.71
N GLY A 372 -4.59 -16.06 -20.01
CA GLY A 372 -5.56 -15.74 -21.05
C GLY A 372 -6.94 -16.36 -20.80
N THR A 373 -7.64 -16.71 -21.88
CA THR A 373 -8.98 -17.33 -21.82
C THR A 373 -8.94 -18.87 -21.87
N CYS A 374 -7.80 -19.49 -21.55
CA CYS A 374 -7.63 -20.94 -21.68
C CYS A 374 -8.47 -21.78 -20.67
N GLY A 375 -9.15 -21.15 -19.71
CA GLY A 375 -9.81 -21.86 -18.62
C GLY A 375 -8.83 -22.59 -17.69
N CYS A 376 -7.60 -22.07 -17.57
CA CYS A 376 -6.54 -22.69 -16.81
C CYS A 376 -6.58 -22.36 -15.32
N PHE A 377 -7.55 -21.58 -14.88
CA PHE A 377 -7.82 -21.31 -13.45
C PHE A 377 -9.32 -21.23 -13.20
N GLU A 378 -9.70 -21.33 -11.95
CA GLU A 378 -11.06 -21.17 -11.46
C GLU A 378 -11.11 -20.22 -10.28
N THR A 379 -12.31 -19.68 -10.04
CA THR A 379 -12.60 -18.77 -8.92
C THR A 379 -13.58 -19.43 -7.96
N GLY A 380 -13.18 -19.54 -6.69
CA GLY A 380 -14.06 -19.89 -5.59
C GLY A 380 -14.56 -18.64 -4.89
N THR A 381 -15.82 -18.64 -4.48
CA THR A 381 -16.52 -17.45 -4.00
C THR A 381 -17.19 -17.69 -2.65
N VAL A 382 -17.19 -16.67 -1.79
CA VAL A 382 -18.09 -16.58 -0.63
C VAL A 382 -18.57 -15.15 -0.44
N SER A 383 -19.87 -15.00 -0.11
CA SER A 383 -20.42 -13.75 0.42
C SER A 383 -20.42 -13.78 1.94
N PHE A 384 -19.96 -12.68 2.56
CA PHE A 384 -20.02 -12.52 4.01
C PHE A 384 -21.42 -12.10 4.51
N GLU A 385 -22.36 -11.76 3.63
CA GLU A 385 -23.73 -11.36 4.01
C GLU A 385 -24.46 -12.41 4.83
N ASN A 386 -24.20 -13.69 4.56
CA ASN A 386 -24.80 -14.84 5.25
C ASN A 386 -23.80 -15.69 6.04
N GLN A 387 -22.56 -15.26 6.15
CA GLN A 387 -21.56 -15.95 6.97
C GLN A 387 -21.93 -15.79 8.47
N GLY A 388 -21.91 -16.90 9.23
CA GLY A 388 -22.46 -16.96 10.57
C GLY A 388 -21.86 -15.94 11.54
N ARG A 389 -20.53 -15.88 11.66
CA ARG A 389 -19.84 -14.95 12.56
C ARG A 389 -20.01 -13.49 12.15
N SER A 390 -19.97 -13.18 10.87
CA SER A 390 -20.17 -11.82 10.37
C SER A 390 -21.56 -11.28 10.70
N ARG A 391 -22.58 -12.14 10.63
CA ARG A 391 -23.95 -11.80 11.06
C ARG A 391 -24.05 -11.57 12.57
N VAL A 392 -23.42 -12.43 13.37
CA VAL A 392 -23.38 -12.25 14.84
C VAL A 392 -22.80 -10.88 15.21
N MET A 393 -21.80 -10.42 14.46
CA MET A 393 -21.11 -9.16 14.70
C MET A 393 -21.77 -7.96 14.02
N LEU A 394 -22.83 -8.14 13.22
CA LEU A 394 -23.41 -7.12 12.33
C LEU A 394 -22.37 -6.44 11.44
N ARG A 395 -21.35 -7.21 11.01
CA ARG A 395 -20.31 -6.84 10.05
C ARG A 395 -20.41 -7.70 8.78
N ASN A 396 -21.66 -8.02 8.41
CA ASN A 396 -21.96 -8.96 7.35
C ASN A 396 -22.07 -8.28 5.98
N LYS A 397 -21.04 -7.52 5.61
CA LYS A 397 -20.85 -6.95 4.27
C LYS A 397 -19.53 -7.48 3.72
N GLY A 398 -19.55 -7.98 2.49
CA GLY A 398 -18.32 -8.35 1.82
C GLY A 398 -18.42 -9.59 0.93
N MET A 399 -17.34 -9.78 0.18
CA MET A 399 -17.13 -10.87 -0.77
C MET A 399 -15.65 -11.25 -0.80
N LEU A 400 -15.37 -12.53 -0.90
CA LEU A 400 -14.03 -13.06 -1.10
C LEU A 400 -14.02 -13.93 -2.36
N HIS A 401 -13.09 -13.67 -3.26
CA HIS A 401 -12.71 -14.55 -4.36
C HIS A 401 -11.32 -15.14 -4.10
N VAL A 402 -11.20 -16.44 -4.29
CA VAL A 402 -9.95 -17.21 -4.24
C VAL A 402 -9.70 -17.86 -5.58
N TYR A 403 -8.46 -17.83 -6.06
CA TYR A 403 -8.08 -18.33 -7.39
C TYR A 403 -7.23 -19.58 -7.29
N GLY A 404 -7.55 -20.60 -8.09
CA GLY A 404 -6.83 -21.86 -8.14
C GLY A 404 -6.51 -22.31 -9.55
N GLU A 405 -5.32 -22.87 -9.74
CA GLU A 405 -4.84 -23.36 -11.02
C GLU A 405 -5.48 -24.71 -11.36
N GLN A 406 -6.01 -24.83 -12.58
CA GLN A 406 -6.54 -26.08 -13.08
C GLN A 406 -5.43 -27.14 -13.21
N GLY A 407 -5.76 -28.38 -12.95
CA GLY A 407 -4.85 -29.52 -13.05
C GLY A 407 -3.95 -29.72 -11.83
N THR A 408 -3.33 -28.66 -11.31
CA THR A 408 -2.46 -28.74 -10.12
C THR A 408 -3.19 -28.50 -8.82
N GLY A 409 -4.31 -27.78 -8.87
CA GLY A 409 -5.03 -27.31 -7.68
C GLY A 409 -4.27 -26.27 -6.84
N ARG A 410 -3.20 -25.69 -7.36
CA ARG A 410 -2.38 -24.70 -6.64
C ARG A 410 -3.17 -23.44 -6.37
N PHE A 411 -3.09 -22.93 -5.13
CA PHE A 411 -3.64 -21.64 -4.78
C PHE A 411 -2.79 -20.51 -5.40
N LEU A 412 -3.41 -19.64 -6.19
CA LEU A 412 -2.74 -18.58 -6.95
C LEU A 412 -2.85 -17.22 -6.27
N GLY A 413 -3.96 -16.93 -5.61
CA GLY A 413 -4.20 -15.64 -5.00
C GLY A 413 -5.64 -15.42 -4.58
N ALA A 414 -5.91 -14.23 -4.06
CA ALA A 414 -7.24 -13.84 -3.61
C ALA A 414 -7.42 -12.32 -3.65
N GLU A 415 -8.66 -11.90 -3.91
CA GLU A 415 -9.12 -10.51 -3.74
C GLU A 415 -10.39 -10.51 -2.90
N MET A 416 -10.49 -9.58 -1.96
CA MET A 416 -11.63 -9.52 -1.06
C MET A 416 -11.96 -8.10 -0.59
N ILE A 417 -13.23 -7.92 -0.25
CA ILE A 417 -13.71 -6.88 0.64
C ILE A 417 -14.54 -7.57 1.73
N GLY A 418 -14.29 -7.30 3.00
CA GLY A 418 -15.04 -7.98 4.07
C GLY A 418 -14.53 -7.69 5.46
N PRO A 419 -15.16 -8.29 6.48
CA PRO A 419 -14.74 -8.15 7.86
C PRO A 419 -13.38 -8.83 8.07
N ASP A 420 -12.51 -8.19 8.87
CA ASP A 420 -11.22 -8.71 9.30
C ASP A 420 -10.32 -9.19 8.13
N ALA A 421 -10.47 -8.57 6.94
CA ALA A 421 -9.78 -8.99 5.72
C ALA A 421 -8.25 -8.95 5.87
N GLU A 422 -7.70 -8.05 6.70
CA GLU A 422 -6.27 -8.01 7.02
C GLU A 422 -5.78 -9.33 7.65
N HIS A 423 -6.58 -9.97 8.52
CA HIS A 423 -6.24 -11.23 9.17
C HIS A 423 -6.42 -12.41 8.21
N LEU A 424 -7.51 -12.44 7.45
CA LEU A 424 -7.73 -13.45 6.42
C LEU A 424 -6.61 -13.45 5.37
N ALA A 425 -6.15 -12.25 4.98
CA ALA A 425 -5.05 -12.09 4.04
C ALA A 425 -3.75 -12.71 4.55
N HIS A 426 -3.43 -12.61 5.86
CA HIS A 426 -2.24 -13.23 6.42
C HIS A 426 -2.28 -14.76 6.32
N LEU A 427 -3.43 -15.40 6.62
CA LEU A 427 -3.60 -16.85 6.44
C LEU A 427 -3.38 -17.27 4.99
N LEU A 428 -4.02 -16.57 4.07
CA LEU A 428 -3.91 -16.82 2.63
C LEU A 428 -2.49 -16.57 2.11
N ALA A 429 -1.82 -15.52 2.60
CA ALA A 429 -0.43 -15.22 2.22
C ALA A 429 0.54 -16.31 2.68
N TRP A 430 0.35 -16.88 3.88
CA TRP A 430 1.16 -17.99 4.35
C TRP A 430 0.93 -19.26 3.54
N ALA A 431 -0.32 -19.57 3.18
CA ALA A 431 -0.65 -20.67 2.28
C ALA A 431 0.00 -20.48 0.90
N HIS A 432 -0.12 -19.30 0.32
CA HIS A 432 0.49 -18.96 -0.97
C HIS A 432 2.02 -19.03 -0.93
N GLN A 433 2.66 -18.49 0.13
CA GLN A 433 4.12 -18.53 0.32
C GLN A 433 4.64 -19.96 0.38
N ASN A 434 3.88 -20.88 1.00
CA ASN A 434 4.19 -22.30 1.09
C ASN A 434 3.74 -23.09 -0.15
N LYS A 435 3.21 -22.42 -1.18
CA LYS A 435 2.76 -23.05 -2.43
C LYS A 435 1.72 -24.14 -2.24
N MET A 436 0.86 -23.97 -1.23
CA MET A 436 -0.18 -24.94 -0.92
C MET A 436 -1.19 -25.09 -2.07
N THR A 437 -1.71 -26.29 -2.22
CA THR A 437 -2.87 -26.57 -3.03
C THR A 437 -4.16 -26.26 -2.26
N VAL A 438 -5.27 -26.07 -2.97
CA VAL A 438 -6.59 -25.85 -2.37
C VAL A 438 -7.00 -27.03 -1.46
N ALA A 439 -6.65 -28.26 -1.84
CA ALA A 439 -6.91 -29.45 -1.03
C ALA A 439 -6.12 -29.42 0.28
N GLU A 440 -4.82 -29.12 0.24
CA GLU A 440 -3.99 -28.97 1.45
C GLU A 440 -4.51 -27.86 2.37
N MET A 441 -4.99 -26.74 1.81
CA MET A 441 -5.60 -25.66 2.59
C MET A 441 -6.91 -26.10 3.27
N LEU A 442 -7.71 -26.96 2.62
CA LEU A 442 -8.93 -27.51 3.18
C LEU A 442 -8.68 -28.53 4.30
N ASP A 443 -7.53 -29.19 4.31
CA ASP A 443 -7.08 -30.08 5.38
C ASP A 443 -6.60 -29.33 6.64
N MET A 444 -6.42 -27.99 6.57
CA MET A 444 -6.04 -27.17 7.73
C MET A 444 -7.22 -27.02 8.70
N PRO A 445 -6.94 -26.83 10.01
CA PRO A 445 -7.99 -26.65 11.01
C PRO A 445 -8.69 -25.31 10.87
N PHE A 446 -10.03 -25.34 10.95
CA PHE A 446 -10.87 -24.16 11.05
C PHE A 446 -11.69 -24.22 12.34
N TYR A 447 -11.58 -23.21 13.18
CA TYR A 447 -12.39 -23.11 14.40
C TYR A 447 -13.84 -22.68 14.06
N HIS A 448 -14.76 -22.80 15.00
CA HIS A 448 -16.16 -22.37 14.88
C HIS A 448 -16.63 -21.70 16.18
N PRO A 449 -17.35 -20.57 16.14
CA PRO A 449 -17.71 -19.74 14.96
C PRO A 449 -16.71 -18.59 14.77
N VAL A 450 -16.10 -18.49 13.56
CA VAL A 450 -15.11 -17.46 13.20
C VAL A 450 -15.34 -16.95 11.77
N ILE A 451 -14.74 -15.81 11.43
CA ILE A 451 -14.81 -15.24 10.07
C ILE A 451 -14.06 -16.11 9.06
N GLU A 452 -12.99 -16.77 9.47
CA GLU A 452 -12.13 -17.65 8.66
C GLU A 452 -12.89 -18.81 8.02
N GLU A 453 -14.06 -19.20 8.55
CA GLU A 453 -14.93 -20.18 7.89
C GLU A 453 -15.42 -19.69 6.52
N GLY A 454 -15.42 -18.38 6.27
CA GLY A 454 -15.64 -17.81 4.95
C GLY A 454 -14.57 -18.23 3.95
N VAL A 455 -13.30 -18.25 4.36
CA VAL A 455 -12.19 -18.76 3.53
C VAL A 455 -12.42 -20.24 3.19
N ARG A 456 -12.77 -21.07 4.20
CA ARG A 456 -13.08 -22.48 3.99
C ARG A 456 -14.22 -22.68 3.00
N THR A 457 -15.26 -21.83 3.06
CA THR A 457 -16.40 -21.88 2.13
C THR A 457 -15.97 -21.57 0.70
N ALA A 458 -15.18 -20.49 0.49
CA ALA A 458 -14.66 -20.13 -0.82
C ALA A 458 -13.72 -21.23 -1.38
N LEU A 459 -12.87 -21.82 -0.54
CA LEU A 459 -11.98 -22.93 -0.94
C LEU A 459 -12.77 -24.18 -1.34
N ARG A 460 -13.88 -24.49 -0.66
CA ARG A 460 -14.76 -25.62 -1.04
C ARG A 460 -15.44 -25.38 -2.39
N ASP A 461 -15.92 -24.14 -2.62
CA ASP A 461 -16.49 -23.76 -3.91
C ASP A 461 -15.44 -23.85 -5.03
N LEU A 462 -14.23 -23.37 -4.78
CA LEU A 462 -13.10 -23.48 -5.71
C LEU A 462 -12.76 -24.94 -6.01
N ASN A 463 -12.58 -25.77 -4.96
CA ASN A 463 -12.21 -27.17 -5.11
C ASN A 463 -13.22 -27.99 -5.94
N ALA A 464 -14.51 -27.66 -5.83
CA ALA A 464 -15.57 -28.28 -6.62
C ALA A 464 -15.51 -27.93 -8.12
N LYS A 465 -14.90 -26.80 -8.48
CA LYS A 465 -14.74 -26.31 -9.85
C LYS A 465 -13.42 -26.74 -10.50
N LEU A 466 -12.41 -27.05 -9.68
CA LEU A 466 -11.11 -27.48 -10.17
C LEU A 466 -11.18 -28.87 -10.80
N ARG A 467 -10.62 -28.99 -12.01
CA ARG A 467 -10.42 -30.27 -12.70
C ARG A 467 -9.03 -30.78 -12.35
N LEU A 468 -8.92 -31.43 -11.22
CA LEU A 468 -7.67 -32.02 -10.77
C LEU A 468 -7.39 -33.25 -11.65
N GLY A 469 -6.11 -33.50 -11.96
CA GLY A 469 -5.66 -34.73 -12.57
C GLY A 469 -6.02 -35.96 -11.69
N PRO A 470 -5.80 -37.18 -12.17
CA PRO A 470 -6.05 -38.35 -11.34
C PRO A 470 -5.26 -38.20 -10.03
N ASP A 471 -5.93 -38.50 -8.91
CA ASP A 471 -5.32 -38.52 -7.59
C ASP A 471 -3.99 -39.24 -7.65
N MET A 472 -2.90 -38.57 -7.31
CA MET A 472 -1.65 -39.27 -7.07
C MET A 472 -1.90 -40.24 -5.93
N ILE A 473 -1.81 -41.54 -6.22
CA ILE A 473 -1.97 -42.57 -5.20
C ILE A 473 -0.87 -42.35 -4.16
N LYS A 474 -1.24 -41.74 -3.03
CA LYS A 474 -0.30 -41.42 -1.93
C LYS A 474 0.40 -42.64 -1.37
N HIS A 475 -0.07 -43.84 -1.72
CA HIS A 475 0.47 -45.14 -1.29
C HIS A 475 1.51 -45.76 -2.24
N CYS A 476 1.75 -45.16 -3.41
CA CYS A 476 2.77 -45.68 -4.32
C CYS A 476 4.20 -45.54 -3.80
N LEU A 477 4.44 -44.71 -2.78
CA LEU A 477 5.74 -44.59 -2.11
C LEU A 477 6.08 -45.81 -1.23
N ASP A 478 5.05 -46.61 -0.84
CA ASP A 478 5.19 -47.82 -0.04
C ASP A 478 5.15 -49.09 -0.91
N CYS A 479 4.94 -48.95 -2.21
CA CYS A 479 4.97 -50.07 -3.14
C CYS A 479 6.43 -50.45 -3.45
N GLY A 480 6.84 -51.61 -3.05
CA GLY A 480 8.14 -52.19 -3.42
C GLY A 480 8.29 -52.37 -4.93
N PRO A 481 9.51 -52.63 -5.44
CA PRO A 481 9.74 -52.84 -6.85
C PRO A 481 8.88 -54.02 -7.35
N GLY A 482 7.90 -53.72 -8.23
CA GLY A 482 7.03 -54.73 -8.84
C GLY A 482 5.54 -54.61 -8.52
N CYS A 483 5.08 -53.53 -7.85
CA CYS A 483 3.66 -53.20 -7.71
C CYS A 483 3.11 -52.45 -8.92
#